data_1aa01b8c754fd4a11be1c1563ede89f0
#
_entry.id   1aa01b8c754fd4a11be1c1563ede89f0
#
_cell.length_a   1.000
_cell.length_b   1.000
_cell.length_c   1.000
_cell.angle_alpha   90.00
_cell.angle_beta   90.00
_cell.angle_gamma   90.00
#
_symmetry.space_group_name_H-M   'P 1'
#
loop_
_entity.id
_entity.type
_entity.pdbx_description
1 polymer ?
#
loop_
_entity_poly.entity_id
_entity_poly.type
_entity_poly.pdbx_seq_one_letter_code
_entity_poly.pdbx_strand_id
1 'polypeptide(L)'
;LPSSLASNLSYLIRNLDHAKVRLPPEAWRCLRHLRLAADSDEAPAPAELARHLAALEAIANETLAHDTAWRFLMLGRLIERAQHLLFLARNLLSGLGVPPAAPRPGQPAPPVAAGPSEFRLQSLLHFAESLFSYRTTYHGVFQPALVLAWLFSAEENPRGLHFLAEQINTHLGQLPDELAPRAVSGLRTLAFRLLSRVRLLDTPALVATPGQAAAFFNESQATLAELSDQVTQVYFTHTEAPPARR
;
A
#
# COMPACT_ATOMS: atom_id res chain seq x y z
N LEU A 1 -3.44 -17.57 -13.05
CA LEU A 1 -2.70 -17.29 -11.81
C LEU A 1 -3.58 -16.47 -10.86
N PRO A 2 -3.63 -16.77 -9.54
CA PRO A 2 -4.49 -16.06 -8.58
C PRO A 2 -4.23 -14.54 -8.52
N SER A 3 -3.06 -14.09 -8.91
CA SER A 3 -2.62 -12.68 -8.92
C SER A 3 -2.73 -12.01 -10.30
N SER A 4 -3.46 -12.60 -11.26
CA SER A 4 -3.67 -11.97 -12.55
C SER A 4 -4.66 -10.80 -12.47
N LEU A 5 -4.54 -9.84 -13.39
CA LEU A 5 -5.50 -8.72 -13.51
C LEU A 5 -6.94 -9.23 -13.64
N ALA A 6 -7.17 -10.24 -14.47
CA ALA A 6 -8.48 -10.85 -14.68
C ALA A 6 -9.03 -11.48 -13.37
N SER A 7 -8.18 -12.18 -12.61
CA SER A 7 -8.58 -12.75 -11.32
C SER A 7 -8.96 -11.66 -10.31
N ASN A 8 -8.14 -10.62 -10.18
CA ASN A 8 -8.41 -9.50 -9.28
C ASN A 8 -9.69 -8.75 -9.67
N LEU A 9 -9.91 -8.55 -10.97
CA LEU A 9 -11.13 -7.92 -11.48
C LEU A 9 -12.36 -8.77 -11.17
N SER A 10 -12.29 -10.09 -11.34
CA SER A 10 -13.37 -11.02 -10.98
C SER A 10 -13.68 -11.02 -9.48
N TYR A 11 -12.66 -10.94 -8.61
CA TYR A 11 -12.85 -10.79 -7.16
C TYR A 11 -13.51 -9.46 -6.82
N LEU A 12 -13.06 -8.35 -7.40
CA LEU A 12 -13.65 -7.03 -7.22
C LEU A 12 -15.13 -7.02 -7.60
N ILE A 13 -15.46 -7.53 -8.77
CA ILE A 13 -16.83 -7.61 -9.27
C ILE A 13 -17.71 -8.40 -8.30
N ARG A 14 -17.26 -9.57 -7.86
CA ARG A 14 -18.00 -10.40 -6.92
C ARG A 14 -18.23 -9.70 -5.57
N ASN A 15 -17.20 -9.04 -5.05
CA ASN A 15 -17.32 -8.32 -3.78
C ASN A 15 -18.29 -7.14 -3.89
N LEU A 16 -18.25 -6.39 -5.00
CA LEU A 16 -19.21 -5.31 -5.25
C LEU A 16 -20.64 -5.82 -5.42
N ASP A 17 -20.85 -7.02 -5.98
CA ASP A 17 -22.15 -7.65 -6.04
C ASP A 17 -22.74 -7.97 -4.67
N HIS A 18 -21.91 -8.42 -3.73
CA HIS A 18 -22.35 -8.64 -2.35
C HIS A 18 -22.65 -7.30 -1.64
N ALA A 19 -21.94 -6.23 -1.98
CA ALA A 19 -22.17 -4.89 -1.45
C ALA A 19 -23.30 -4.12 -2.14
N LYS A 20 -24.08 -4.78 -2.99
CA LYS A 20 -25.07 -4.21 -3.91
C LYS A 20 -25.97 -3.13 -3.30
N VAL A 21 -26.52 -3.39 -2.13
CA VAL A 21 -27.49 -2.51 -1.47
C VAL A 21 -26.85 -1.19 -0.99
N ARG A 22 -25.53 -1.15 -0.88
CA ARG A 22 -24.78 0.02 -0.37
C ARG A 22 -24.22 0.90 -1.48
N LEU A 23 -24.34 0.49 -2.75
CA LEU A 23 -23.73 1.19 -3.87
C LEU A 23 -24.74 2.08 -4.59
N PRO A 24 -24.39 3.34 -4.88
CA PRO A 24 -25.26 4.23 -5.66
C PRO A 24 -25.32 3.81 -7.15
N PRO A 25 -26.33 4.29 -7.91
CA PRO A 25 -26.51 3.93 -9.32
C PRO A 25 -25.29 4.19 -10.20
N GLU A 26 -24.51 5.21 -9.87
CA GLU A 26 -23.28 5.59 -10.60
C GLU A 26 -22.21 4.49 -10.50
N ALA A 27 -22.04 3.88 -9.33
CA ALA A 27 -21.14 2.76 -9.12
C ALA A 27 -21.53 1.55 -9.98
N TRP A 28 -22.83 1.32 -10.18
CA TRP A 28 -23.34 0.25 -11.03
C TRP A 28 -22.97 0.42 -12.52
N ARG A 29 -22.93 1.65 -12.99
CA ARG A 29 -22.47 1.93 -14.35
C ARG A 29 -21.01 1.56 -14.54
N CYS A 30 -20.16 1.96 -13.60
CA CYS A 30 -18.74 1.58 -13.58
C CYS A 30 -18.56 0.05 -13.51
N LEU A 31 -19.30 -0.61 -12.61
CA LEU A 31 -19.23 -2.06 -12.43
C LEU A 31 -19.63 -2.82 -13.69
N ARG A 32 -20.67 -2.36 -14.40
CA ARG A 32 -21.08 -2.95 -15.68
C ARG A 32 -19.98 -2.88 -16.73
N HIS A 33 -19.26 -1.76 -16.85
CA HIS A 33 -18.12 -1.65 -17.75
C HIS A 33 -16.97 -2.58 -17.37
N LEU A 34 -16.67 -2.68 -16.07
CA LEU A 34 -15.65 -3.61 -15.58
C LEU A 34 -16.01 -5.07 -15.85
N ARG A 35 -17.29 -5.46 -15.77
CA ARG A 35 -17.77 -6.79 -16.15
C ARG A 35 -17.59 -7.08 -17.63
N LEU A 36 -18.06 -6.17 -18.49
CA LEU A 36 -17.88 -6.31 -19.93
C LEU A 36 -16.41 -6.46 -20.30
N ALA A 37 -15.53 -5.72 -19.62
CA ALA A 37 -14.09 -5.84 -19.80
C ALA A 37 -13.52 -7.18 -19.27
N ALA A 38 -14.09 -7.73 -18.20
CA ALA A 38 -13.67 -9.02 -17.65
C ALA A 38 -14.13 -10.21 -18.48
N ASP A 39 -15.29 -10.09 -19.13
CA ASP A 39 -15.93 -11.13 -19.94
C ASP A 39 -15.48 -11.08 -21.42
N SER A 40 -14.69 -10.07 -21.80
CA SER A 40 -14.18 -9.93 -23.18
C SER A 40 -13.02 -10.89 -23.44
N ASP A 41 -13.00 -11.51 -24.62
CA ASP A 41 -11.85 -12.28 -25.11
C ASP A 41 -10.63 -11.39 -25.43
N GLU A 42 -10.84 -10.10 -25.66
CA GLU A 42 -9.77 -9.12 -25.82
C GLU A 42 -9.35 -8.57 -24.44
N ALA A 43 -8.04 -8.48 -24.24
CA ALA A 43 -7.51 -7.84 -23.03
C ALA A 43 -7.98 -6.38 -22.96
N PRO A 44 -8.69 -5.98 -21.88
CA PRO A 44 -9.23 -4.62 -21.79
C PRO A 44 -8.09 -3.60 -21.77
N ALA A 45 -8.31 -2.46 -22.40
CA ALA A 45 -7.36 -1.36 -22.41
C ALA A 45 -7.06 -0.90 -20.98
N PRO A 46 -5.80 -0.96 -20.49
CA PRO A 46 -5.47 -0.61 -19.10
C PRO A 46 -5.95 0.79 -18.68
N ALA A 47 -5.90 1.75 -19.60
CA ALA A 47 -6.36 3.12 -19.35
C ALA A 47 -7.88 3.22 -19.13
N GLU A 48 -8.65 2.35 -19.75
CA GLU A 48 -10.10 2.31 -19.57
C GLU A 48 -10.46 1.68 -18.21
N LEU A 49 -9.82 0.58 -17.85
CA LEU A 49 -9.97 -0.01 -16.53
C LEU A 49 -9.60 0.99 -15.43
N ALA A 50 -8.46 1.67 -15.58
CA ALA A 50 -8.01 2.68 -14.61
C ALA A 50 -9.05 3.80 -14.43
N ARG A 51 -9.69 4.27 -15.52
CA ARG A 51 -10.75 5.30 -15.43
C ARG A 51 -11.96 4.81 -14.63
N HIS A 52 -12.44 3.58 -14.87
CA HIS A 52 -13.59 3.05 -14.16
C HIS A 52 -13.27 2.75 -12.68
N LEU A 53 -12.06 2.28 -12.39
CA LEU A 53 -11.60 2.08 -11.01
C LEU A 53 -11.45 3.41 -10.26
N ALA A 54 -10.88 4.43 -10.89
CA ALA A 54 -10.80 5.78 -10.31
C ALA A 54 -12.18 6.39 -10.07
N ALA A 55 -13.13 6.19 -10.98
CA ALA A 55 -14.51 6.64 -10.80
C ALA A 55 -15.18 5.92 -9.61
N LEU A 56 -15.01 4.61 -9.47
CA LEU A 56 -15.51 3.87 -8.29
C LEU A 56 -14.88 4.38 -6.99
N GLU A 57 -13.59 4.67 -7.01
CA GLU A 57 -12.88 5.25 -5.86
C GLU A 57 -13.46 6.62 -5.48
N ALA A 58 -13.67 7.50 -6.46
CA ALA A 58 -14.28 8.81 -6.23
C ALA A 58 -15.70 8.68 -5.65
N ILE A 59 -16.54 7.82 -6.23
CA ILE A 59 -17.88 7.55 -5.73
C ILE A 59 -17.84 7.04 -4.29
N ALA A 60 -16.95 6.10 -3.97
CA ALA A 60 -16.82 5.57 -2.62
C ALA A 60 -16.41 6.64 -1.59
N ASN A 61 -15.57 7.59 -1.99
CA ASN A 61 -15.12 8.66 -1.10
C ASN A 61 -16.16 9.77 -0.94
N GLU A 62 -16.91 10.11 -2.00
CA GLU A 62 -17.74 11.31 -2.03
C GLU A 62 -19.22 11.02 -1.69
N THR A 63 -19.70 9.79 -1.90
CA THR A 63 -21.13 9.49 -1.81
C THR A 63 -21.50 8.47 -0.74
N LEU A 64 -20.58 7.63 -0.28
CA LEU A 64 -20.87 6.67 0.78
C LEU A 64 -20.82 7.33 2.15
N ALA A 65 -21.74 6.94 3.04
CA ALA A 65 -21.64 7.33 4.44
C ALA A 65 -20.33 6.78 5.04
N HIS A 66 -19.61 7.63 5.79
CA HIS A 66 -18.33 7.26 6.42
C HIS A 66 -18.57 6.42 7.70
N ASP A 67 -19.35 5.34 7.55
CA ASP A 67 -19.66 4.37 8.58
C ASP A 67 -18.52 3.34 8.77
N THR A 68 -18.74 2.37 9.62
CA THR A 68 -17.78 1.28 9.88
C THR A 68 -17.43 0.49 8.61
N ALA A 69 -18.37 0.25 7.70
CA ALA A 69 -18.12 -0.47 6.47
C ALA A 69 -17.23 0.34 5.51
N TRP A 70 -17.46 1.65 5.40
CA TRP A 70 -16.59 2.54 4.65
C TRP A 70 -15.17 2.56 5.23
N ARG A 71 -15.03 2.53 6.57
CA ARG A 71 -13.70 2.46 7.22
C ARG A 71 -12.94 1.20 6.87
N PHE A 72 -13.62 0.04 6.81
CA PHE A 72 -12.96 -1.19 6.35
C PHE A 72 -12.52 -1.11 4.90
N LEU A 73 -13.33 -0.50 4.02
CA LEU A 73 -12.93 -0.26 2.64
C LEU A 73 -11.67 0.62 2.57
N MET A 74 -11.62 1.71 3.34
CA MET A 74 -10.45 2.59 3.39
C MET A 74 -9.24 1.87 3.96
N LEU A 75 -9.37 1.12 5.05
CA LEU A 75 -8.28 0.35 5.65
C LEU A 75 -7.66 -0.65 4.66
N GLY A 76 -8.48 -1.43 3.95
CA GLY A 76 -8.00 -2.35 2.94
C GLY A 76 -7.16 -1.63 1.88
N ARG A 77 -7.68 -0.52 1.33
CA ARG A 77 -6.97 0.29 0.33
C ARG A 77 -5.66 0.89 0.84
N LEU A 78 -5.66 1.42 2.06
CA LEU A 78 -4.48 2.04 2.65
C LEU A 78 -3.39 1.01 2.93
N ILE A 79 -3.77 -0.16 3.45
CA ILE A 79 -2.85 -1.27 3.70
C ILE A 79 -2.25 -1.78 2.38
N GLU A 80 -3.07 -2.02 1.35
CA GLU A 80 -2.58 -2.45 0.04
C GLU A 80 -1.66 -1.43 -0.62
N ARG A 81 -2.00 -0.14 -0.56
CA ARG A 81 -1.12 0.93 -1.08
C ARG A 81 0.22 0.98 -0.35
N ALA A 82 0.22 0.85 0.97
CA ALA A 82 1.44 0.83 1.76
C ALA A 82 2.31 -0.40 1.43
N GLN A 83 1.70 -1.58 1.31
CA GLN A 83 2.39 -2.81 0.90
C GLN A 83 2.97 -2.69 -0.51
N HIS A 84 2.22 -2.14 -1.45
CA HIS A 84 2.67 -1.92 -2.82
C HIS A 84 3.83 -0.94 -2.90
N LEU A 85 3.76 0.18 -2.16
CA LEU A 85 4.86 1.15 -2.09
C LEU A 85 6.15 0.51 -1.57
N LEU A 86 6.07 -0.25 -0.48
CA LEU A 86 7.22 -0.97 0.09
C LEU A 86 7.77 -2.02 -0.88
N PHE A 87 6.89 -2.75 -1.57
CA PHE A 87 7.28 -3.73 -2.59
C PHE A 87 8.03 -3.07 -3.75
N LEU A 88 7.53 -1.97 -4.29
CA LEU A 88 8.18 -1.20 -5.35
C LEU A 88 9.54 -0.68 -4.91
N ALA A 89 9.59 -0.07 -3.73
CA ALA A 89 10.84 0.47 -3.18
C ALA A 89 11.88 -0.63 -2.99
N ARG A 90 11.52 -1.76 -2.40
CA ARG A 90 12.40 -2.90 -2.21
C ARG A 90 13.00 -3.41 -3.53
N ASN A 91 12.20 -3.50 -4.59
CA ASN A 91 12.64 -4.03 -5.88
C ASN A 91 13.45 -3.01 -6.69
N LEU A 92 13.02 -1.75 -6.72
CA LEU A 92 13.67 -0.72 -7.53
C LEU A 92 14.92 -0.14 -6.85
N LEU A 93 14.98 -0.20 -5.54
CA LEU A 93 16.11 0.27 -4.73
C LEU A 93 17.01 -0.88 -4.25
N SER A 94 16.87 -2.06 -4.84
CA SER A 94 17.77 -3.19 -4.58
C SER A 94 19.23 -2.77 -4.82
N GLY A 95 20.09 -2.98 -3.81
CA GLY A 95 21.48 -2.52 -3.83
C GLY A 95 21.77 -1.25 -3.03
N LEU A 96 20.76 -0.57 -2.46
CA LEU A 96 20.99 0.48 -1.46
C LEU A 96 21.75 -0.09 -0.26
N GLY A 97 22.83 0.60 0.13
CA GLY A 97 23.64 0.22 1.28
C GLY A 97 24.42 -1.10 1.13
N VAL A 98 24.52 -1.68 -0.08
CA VAL A 98 25.42 -2.81 -0.34
C VAL A 98 26.81 -2.25 -0.66
N PRO A 99 27.83 -2.51 0.17
CA PRO A 99 29.19 -2.09 -0.15
C PRO A 99 29.63 -2.75 -1.47
N PRO A 100 30.42 -2.06 -2.30
CA PRO A 100 30.99 -2.67 -3.47
C PRO A 100 31.78 -3.91 -3.07
N ALA A 101 31.67 -4.99 -3.86
CA ALA A 101 32.43 -6.20 -3.61
C ALA A 101 33.94 -5.85 -3.56
N ALA A 102 34.65 -6.34 -2.55
CA ALA A 102 36.07 -6.10 -2.43
C ALA A 102 36.78 -6.57 -3.70
N PRO A 103 37.67 -5.77 -4.30
CA PRO A 103 38.40 -6.16 -5.50
C PRO A 103 39.24 -7.39 -5.21
N ARG A 104 39.17 -8.38 -6.11
CA ARG A 104 40.06 -9.54 -6.04
C ARG A 104 41.48 -9.12 -6.40
N PRO A 105 42.52 -9.70 -5.79
CA PRO A 105 43.89 -9.38 -6.12
C PRO A 105 44.12 -9.52 -7.65
N GLY A 106 44.56 -8.44 -8.28
CA GLY A 106 44.86 -8.42 -9.72
C GLY A 106 43.68 -8.07 -10.67
N GLN A 107 42.49 -7.81 -10.13
CA GLN A 107 41.39 -7.27 -10.93
C GLN A 107 41.25 -5.75 -10.70
N PRO A 108 40.93 -4.94 -11.73
CA PRO A 108 40.54 -3.56 -11.52
C PRO A 108 39.34 -3.54 -10.57
N ALA A 109 39.35 -2.59 -9.64
CA ALA A 109 38.24 -2.42 -8.71
C ALA A 109 36.92 -2.39 -9.50
N PRO A 110 35.92 -3.21 -9.14
CA PRO A 110 34.60 -3.09 -9.75
C PRO A 110 34.12 -1.63 -9.62
N PRO A 111 33.46 -1.09 -10.63
CA PRO A 111 32.90 0.26 -10.48
C PRO A 111 32.11 0.29 -9.19
N VAL A 112 32.38 1.31 -8.36
CA VAL A 112 31.64 1.56 -7.11
C VAL A 112 30.18 1.34 -7.45
N ALA A 113 29.50 0.44 -6.74
CA ALA A 113 28.11 0.14 -7.01
C ALA A 113 27.38 1.48 -6.94
N ALA A 114 27.14 2.07 -8.10
CA ALA A 114 26.43 3.32 -8.20
C ALA A 114 25.09 3.06 -7.53
N GLY A 115 24.69 3.93 -6.63
CA GLY A 115 23.36 3.88 -6.02
C GLY A 115 22.29 3.74 -7.11
N PRO A 116 21.03 3.55 -6.80
CA PRO A 116 19.98 3.38 -7.78
C PRO A 116 20.07 4.51 -8.82
N SER A 117 20.07 4.15 -10.10
CA SER A 117 20.14 5.13 -11.17
C SER A 117 18.98 6.10 -11.09
N GLU A 118 19.15 7.31 -11.57
CA GLU A 118 18.09 8.31 -11.66
C GLU A 118 16.81 7.73 -12.31
N PHE A 119 16.97 6.91 -13.34
CA PHE A 119 15.85 6.21 -13.98
C PHE A 119 15.06 5.34 -13.00
N ARG A 120 15.73 4.59 -12.10
CA ARG A 120 15.05 3.79 -11.08
C ARG A 120 14.31 4.64 -10.06
N LEU A 121 14.90 5.77 -9.66
CA LEU A 121 14.28 6.71 -8.74
C LEU A 121 13.03 7.38 -9.37
N GLN A 122 13.13 7.79 -10.63
CA GLN A 122 11.98 8.32 -11.38
C GLN A 122 10.90 7.25 -11.57
N SER A 123 11.28 6.03 -11.90
CA SER A 123 10.34 4.91 -12.03
C SER A 123 9.62 4.61 -10.73
N LEU A 124 10.33 4.61 -9.60
CA LEU A 124 9.71 4.42 -8.28
C LEU A 124 8.68 5.51 -7.99
N LEU A 125 9.04 6.77 -8.19
CA LEU A 125 8.12 7.90 -8.00
C LEU A 125 6.93 7.85 -8.95
N HIS A 126 7.15 7.41 -10.20
CA HIS A 126 6.08 7.26 -11.19
C HIS A 126 5.08 6.16 -10.78
N PHE A 127 5.56 4.97 -10.43
CA PHE A 127 4.71 3.87 -9.98
C PHE A 127 4.03 4.14 -8.63
N ALA A 128 4.67 4.95 -7.77
CA ALA A 128 4.07 5.43 -6.53
C ALA A 128 3.12 6.62 -6.74
N GLU A 129 2.87 7.03 -7.99
CA GLU A 129 2.01 8.19 -8.34
C GLU A 129 2.42 9.50 -7.66
N SER A 130 3.72 9.65 -7.35
CA SER A 130 4.28 10.76 -6.59
C SER A 130 5.27 11.62 -7.40
N LEU A 131 5.51 11.29 -8.68
CA LEU A 131 6.55 11.95 -9.49
C LEU A 131 6.25 13.43 -9.70
N PHE A 132 5.00 13.80 -9.97
CA PHE A 132 4.61 15.19 -10.19
C PHE A 132 4.83 16.03 -8.93
N SER A 133 4.28 15.61 -7.79
CA SER A 133 4.42 16.31 -6.52
C SER A 133 5.88 16.37 -6.05
N TYR A 134 6.65 15.30 -6.26
CA TYR A 134 8.09 15.29 -6.00
C TYR A 134 8.84 16.37 -6.81
N ARG A 135 8.58 16.46 -8.13
CA ARG A 135 9.22 17.46 -8.99
C ARG A 135 8.89 18.89 -8.57
N THR A 136 7.66 19.12 -8.13
CA THR A 136 7.24 20.43 -7.62
C THR A 136 7.99 20.79 -6.34
N THR A 137 8.20 19.83 -5.43
CA THR A 137 8.86 20.07 -4.14
C THR A 137 10.38 20.14 -4.26
N TYR A 138 10.99 19.23 -5.01
CA TYR A 138 12.46 19.10 -5.10
C TYR A 138 13.05 19.57 -6.44
N HIS A 139 12.26 20.29 -7.26
CA HIS A 139 12.71 20.88 -8.52
C HIS A 139 13.45 19.92 -9.47
N GLY A 140 13.07 18.64 -9.42
CA GLY A 140 13.63 17.61 -10.31
C GLY A 140 15.01 17.09 -9.90
N VAL A 141 15.48 17.34 -8.68
CA VAL A 141 16.74 16.78 -8.15
C VAL A 141 16.49 15.35 -7.65
N PHE A 142 16.95 14.36 -8.40
CA PHE A 142 16.75 12.94 -8.07
C PHE A 142 17.93 12.37 -7.27
N GLN A 143 17.83 12.42 -5.95
CA GLN A 143 18.77 11.80 -5.02
C GLN A 143 18.06 10.72 -4.19
N PRO A 144 18.68 9.56 -3.91
CA PRO A 144 18.06 8.48 -3.15
C PRO A 144 17.46 8.93 -1.82
N ALA A 145 18.20 9.71 -1.03
CA ALA A 145 17.73 10.18 0.27
C ALA A 145 16.49 11.09 0.15
N LEU A 146 16.45 11.99 -0.85
CA LEU A 146 15.32 12.89 -1.07
C LEU A 146 14.08 12.12 -1.56
N VAL A 147 14.27 11.15 -2.45
CA VAL A 147 13.18 10.30 -2.93
C VAL A 147 12.60 9.45 -1.81
N LEU A 148 13.47 8.87 -0.96
CA LEU A 148 13.02 8.12 0.21
C LEU A 148 12.34 9.02 1.24
N ALA A 149 12.87 10.22 1.50
CA ALA A 149 12.22 11.19 2.38
C ALA A 149 10.80 11.52 1.91
N TRP A 150 10.64 11.79 0.61
CA TRP A 150 9.33 12.09 0.02
C TRP A 150 8.35 10.93 0.11
N LEU A 151 8.81 9.70 -0.19
CA LEU A 151 7.94 8.53 -0.22
C LEU A 151 7.66 7.94 1.17
N PHE A 152 8.55 8.13 2.14
CA PHE A 152 8.39 7.46 3.43
C PHE A 152 8.17 8.40 4.61
N SER A 153 8.71 9.63 4.59
CA SER A 153 8.68 10.51 5.76
C SER A 153 7.84 11.78 5.56
N ALA A 154 7.59 12.20 4.31
CA ALA A 154 6.82 13.41 4.03
C ALA A 154 5.36 13.26 4.45
N GLU A 155 4.88 14.15 5.32
CA GLU A 155 3.51 14.16 5.83
C GLU A 155 2.51 14.62 4.76
N GLU A 156 2.95 15.53 3.91
CA GLU A 156 2.15 16.13 2.85
C GLU A 156 2.00 15.26 1.60
N ASN A 157 2.73 14.13 1.51
CA ASN A 157 2.57 13.22 0.38
C ASN A 157 1.44 12.20 0.62
N PRO A 158 0.25 12.33 0.00
CA PRO A 158 -0.87 11.44 0.23
C PRO A 158 -0.63 10.00 -0.27
N ARG A 159 0.43 9.79 -1.04
CA ARG A 159 0.90 8.47 -1.50
C ARG A 159 2.09 7.95 -0.71
N GLY A 160 2.61 8.76 0.23
CA GLY A 160 3.75 8.43 1.09
C GLY A 160 3.37 7.49 2.23
N LEU A 161 4.34 6.72 2.70
CA LEU A 161 4.13 5.74 3.77
C LEU A 161 3.71 6.41 5.10
N HIS A 162 4.24 7.60 5.39
CA HIS A 162 3.85 8.35 6.60
C HIS A 162 2.35 8.65 6.59
N PHE A 163 1.87 9.29 5.52
CA PHE A 163 0.45 9.59 5.37
C PHE A 163 -0.41 8.32 5.45
N LEU A 164 -0.02 7.25 4.73
CA LEU A 164 -0.76 6.00 4.74
C LEU A 164 -0.82 5.37 6.15
N ALA A 165 0.30 5.35 6.87
CA ALA A 165 0.36 4.81 8.23
C ALA A 165 -0.48 5.63 9.22
N GLU A 166 -0.50 6.95 9.08
CA GLU A 166 -1.32 7.85 9.90
C GLU A 166 -2.82 7.63 9.64
N GLN A 167 -3.22 7.50 8.37
CA GLN A 167 -4.61 7.21 8.02
C GLN A 167 -5.04 5.81 8.51
N ILE A 168 -4.18 4.79 8.39
CA ILE A 168 -4.43 3.45 8.95
C ILE A 168 -4.67 3.55 10.46
N ASN A 169 -3.79 4.24 11.18
CA ASN A 169 -3.92 4.43 12.63
C ASN A 169 -5.21 5.16 13.00
N THR A 170 -5.58 6.20 12.25
CA THR A 170 -6.81 6.98 12.45
C THR A 170 -8.06 6.12 12.24
N HIS A 171 -8.13 5.37 11.13
CA HIS A 171 -9.30 4.52 10.85
C HIS A 171 -9.43 3.38 11.85
N LEU A 172 -8.34 2.74 12.28
CA LEU A 172 -8.36 1.71 13.32
C LEU A 172 -8.80 2.27 14.68
N GLY A 173 -8.41 3.51 14.99
CA GLY A 173 -8.85 4.20 16.22
C GLY A 173 -10.36 4.42 16.31
N GLN A 174 -11.04 4.45 15.16
CA GLN A 174 -12.47 4.72 15.03
C GLN A 174 -13.33 3.46 14.80
N LEU A 175 -12.69 2.26 14.78
CA LEU A 175 -13.44 1.01 14.72
C LEU A 175 -14.02 0.65 16.09
N PRO A 176 -15.22 0.02 16.12
CA PRO A 176 -15.84 -0.45 17.36
C PRO A 176 -14.97 -1.53 18.04
N ASP A 177 -14.85 -1.47 19.35
CA ASP A 177 -14.04 -2.40 20.15
C ASP A 177 -14.86 -3.28 21.11
N GLU A 178 -16.18 -3.08 21.15
CA GLU A 178 -17.10 -3.71 22.07
C GLU A 178 -17.07 -5.26 22.04
N LEU A 179 -16.88 -5.83 20.84
CA LEU A 179 -16.89 -7.28 20.65
C LEU A 179 -15.56 -7.97 21.05
N ALA A 180 -14.43 -7.29 20.87
CA ALA A 180 -13.12 -7.85 21.13
C ALA A 180 -12.08 -6.79 21.58
N PRO A 181 -12.25 -6.15 22.77
CA PRO A 181 -11.42 -5.01 23.18
C PRO A 181 -9.91 -5.28 23.16
N ARG A 182 -9.48 -6.47 23.61
CA ARG A 182 -8.05 -6.84 23.65
C ARG A 182 -7.46 -7.00 22.25
N ALA A 183 -8.19 -7.63 21.33
CA ALA A 183 -7.75 -7.83 19.95
C ALA A 183 -7.68 -6.50 19.21
N VAL A 184 -8.66 -5.62 19.38
CA VAL A 184 -8.66 -4.27 18.81
C VAL A 184 -7.52 -3.42 19.38
N SER A 185 -7.21 -3.54 20.66
CA SER A 185 -6.04 -2.90 21.28
C SER A 185 -4.72 -3.39 20.65
N GLY A 186 -4.63 -4.69 20.32
CA GLY A 186 -3.50 -5.27 19.58
C GLY A 186 -3.33 -4.65 18.20
N LEU A 187 -4.44 -4.53 17.44
CA LEU A 187 -4.46 -3.88 16.12
C LEU A 187 -3.98 -2.42 16.19
N ARG A 188 -4.50 -1.65 17.14
CA ARG A 188 -4.08 -0.25 17.35
C ARG A 188 -2.58 -0.15 17.70
N THR A 189 -2.08 -1.10 18.49
CA THR A 189 -0.65 -1.17 18.82
C THR A 189 0.22 -1.45 17.59
N LEU A 190 -0.19 -2.36 16.70
CA LEU A 190 0.51 -2.63 15.45
C LEU A 190 0.55 -1.40 14.53
N ALA A 191 -0.59 -0.73 14.35
CA ALA A 191 -0.66 0.49 13.56
C ALA A 191 0.23 1.61 14.13
N PHE A 192 0.22 1.77 15.45
CA PHE A 192 1.08 2.75 16.12
C PHE A 192 2.57 2.41 15.97
N ARG A 193 2.96 1.13 16.02
CA ARG A 193 4.34 0.69 15.76
C ARG A 193 4.78 1.03 14.33
N LEU A 194 3.93 0.80 13.34
CA LEU A 194 4.22 1.18 11.96
C LEU A 194 4.42 2.69 11.84
N LEU A 195 3.49 3.47 12.35
CA LEU A 195 3.56 4.93 12.32
C LEU A 195 4.81 5.46 13.04
N SER A 196 5.12 4.93 14.22
CA SER A 196 6.32 5.32 14.99
C SER A 196 7.61 5.00 14.23
N ARG A 197 7.68 3.81 13.59
CA ARG A 197 8.83 3.42 12.76
C ARG A 197 9.04 4.40 11.60
N VAL A 198 7.97 4.83 10.96
CA VAL A 198 8.01 5.77 9.84
C VAL A 198 8.40 7.18 10.31
N ARG A 199 7.85 7.65 11.43
CA ARG A 199 8.18 8.96 12.01
C ARG A 199 9.63 9.09 12.47
N LEU A 200 10.21 8.00 12.93
CA LEU A 200 11.60 7.96 13.40
C LEU A 200 12.60 7.57 12.29
N LEU A 201 12.15 7.49 11.04
CA LEU A 201 12.99 7.07 9.94
C LEU A 201 14.03 8.13 9.58
N ASP A 202 15.29 7.76 9.70
CA ASP A 202 16.43 8.54 9.17
C ASP A 202 16.73 8.07 7.73
N THR A 203 16.20 8.79 6.76
CA THR A 203 16.35 8.44 5.33
C THR A 203 17.78 8.55 4.82
N PRO A 204 18.62 9.51 5.22
CA PRO A 204 20.06 9.52 4.95
C PRO A 204 20.77 8.26 5.47
N ALA A 205 20.53 7.87 6.72
CA ALA A 205 21.11 6.67 7.31
C ALA A 205 20.63 5.40 6.61
N LEU A 206 19.38 5.35 6.19
CA LEU A 206 18.80 4.24 5.41
C LEU A 206 19.55 4.02 4.09
N VAL A 207 19.95 5.11 3.43
CA VAL A 207 20.73 5.06 2.18
C VAL A 207 22.18 4.66 2.43
N ALA A 208 22.77 5.17 3.51
CA ALA A 208 24.20 5.01 3.79
C ALA A 208 24.56 3.65 4.39
N THR A 209 23.64 3.02 5.14
CA THR A 209 23.96 1.82 5.95
C THR A 209 23.48 0.54 5.25
N PRO A 210 24.42 -0.38 4.93
CA PRO A 210 24.05 -1.67 4.35
C PRO A 210 23.01 -2.43 5.18
N GLY A 211 21.98 -2.93 4.54
CA GLY A 211 20.94 -3.76 5.18
C GLY A 211 19.85 -3.01 5.93
N GLN A 212 20.03 -1.76 6.32
CA GLN A 212 18.98 -1.00 7.02
C GLN A 212 17.73 -0.82 6.17
N ALA A 213 17.88 -0.52 4.88
CA ALA A 213 16.74 -0.41 3.97
C ALA A 213 15.97 -1.74 3.87
N ALA A 214 16.69 -2.85 3.73
CA ALA A 214 16.07 -4.17 3.67
C ALA A 214 15.34 -4.53 4.97
N ALA A 215 15.93 -4.24 6.13
CA ALA A 215 15.29 -4.45 7.43
C ALA A 215 14.02 -3.61 7.56
N PHE A 216 14.09 -2.31 7.25
CA PHE A 216 12.94 -1.41 7.29
C PHE A 216 11.79 -1.90 6.39
N PHE A 217 12.09 -2.28 5.15
CA PHE A 217 11.07 -2.77 4.22
C PHE A 217 10.45 -4.07 4.69
N ASN A 218 11.26 -5.05 5.12
CA ASN A 218 10.78 -6.34 5.59
C ASN A 218 9.89 -6.22 6.83
N GLU A 219 10.34 -5.47 7.83
CA GLU A 219 9.59 -5.27 9.07
C GLU A 219 8.29 -4.49 8.85
N SER A 220 8.32 -3.47 7.99
CA SER A 220 7.11 -2.71 7.65
C SER A 220 6.10 -3.54 6.86
N GLN A 221 6.57 -4.35 5.89
CA GLN A 221 5.73 -5.30 5.17
C GLN A 221 5.13 -6.37 6.09
N ALA A 222 5.92 -6.93 7.01
CA ALA A 222 5.43 -7.91 7.98
C ALA A 222 4.36 -7.30 8.89
N THR A 223 4.56 -6.07 9.38
CA THR A 223 3.57 -5.37 10.21
C THR A 223 2.27 -5.12 9.44
N LEU A 224 2.32 -4.73 8.17
CA LEU A 224 1.13 -4.51 7.34
C LEU A 224 0.39 -5.83 7.02
N ALA A 225 1.12 -6.91 6.78
CA ALA A 225 0.52 -8.23 6.59
C ALA A 225 -0.21 -8.69 7.86
N GLU A 226 0.45 -8.58 9.01
CA GLU A 226 -0.14 -8.90 10.31
C GLU A 226 -1.38 -8.04 10.61
N LEU A 227 -1.35 -6.74 10.29
CA LEU A 227 -2.52 -5.86 10.41
C LEU A 227 -3.70 -6.36 9.56
N SER A 228 -3.46 -6.72 8.31
CA SER A 228 -4.49 -7.25 7.40
C SER A 228 -5.11 -8.53 7.96
N ASP A 229 -4.27 -9.47 8.40
CA ASP A 229 -4.70 -10.76 8.94
C ASP A 229 -5.51 -10.58 10.24
N GLN A 230 -5.04 -9.74 11.15
CA GLN A 230 -5.73 -9.48 12.41
C GLN A 230 -7.06 -8.72 12.21
N VAL A 231 -7.14 -7.76 11.27
CA VAL A 231 -8.43 -7.13 10.91
C VAL A 231 -9.41 -8.18 10.43
N THR A 232 -8.95 -9.10 9.58
CA THR A 232 -9.79 -10.20 9.09
C THR A 232 -10.26 -11.10 10.22
N GLN A 233 -9.37 -11.50 11.11
CA GLN A 233 -9.70 -12.37 12.24
C GLN A 233 -10.66 -11.73 13.23
N VAL A 234 -10.46 -10.45 13.55
CA VAL A 234 -11.26 -9.76 14.56
C VAL A 234 -12.66 -9.43 14.08
N TYR A 235 -12.81 -9.04 12.81
CA TYR A 235 -14.07 -8.48 12.34
C TYR A 235 -14.81 -9.35 11.32
N PHE A 236 -14.15 -10.29 10.65
CA PHE A 236 -14.75 -11.05 9.54
C PHE A 236 -14.77 -12.57 9.77
N THR A 237 -13.96 -13.13 10.67
CA THR A 237 -14.08 -14.54 11.05
C THR A 237 -15.10 -14.68 12.19
N HIS A 238 -16.35 -14.94 11.82
CA HIS A 238 -17.35 -15.38 12.78
C HIS A 238 -17.11 -16.87 13.05
N THR A 239 -16.46 -17.17 14.16
CA THR A 239 -16.54 -18.52 14.74
C THR A 239 -18.01 -18.69 15.15
N GLU A 240 -18.76 -19.53 14.44
CA GLU A 240 -20.09 -19.94 14.89
C GLU A 240 -19.94 -20.45 16.33
N ALA A 241 -20.57 -19.77 17.27
CA ALA A 241 -20.65 -20.30 18.61
C ALA A 241 -21.37 -21.66 18.53
N PRO A 242 -20.81 -22.73 19.13
CA PRO A 242 -21.48 -24.03 19.10
C PRO A 242 -22.89 -23.84 19.68
N PRO A 243 -23.94 -24.47 19.08
CA PRO A 243 -25.29 -24.33 19.55
C PRO A 243 -25.36 -24.73 21.03
N ALA A 244 -25.90 -23.82 21.86
CA ALA A 244 -26.09 -24.07 23.27
C ALA A 244 -26.89 -25.39 23.41
N ARG A 245 -26.26 -26.40 23.99
CA ARG A 245 -26.96 -27.66 24.34
C ARG A 245 -28.04 -27.32 25.37
N ARG A 246 -29.29 -27.44 24.97
CA ARG A 246 -30.44 -27.43 25.87
C ARG A 246 -30.51 -28.74 26.64
#